data_5d6ba27147854f790871585eca26cc20
#
_entry.id   5d6ba27147854f790871585eca26cc20
#
_cell.length_a   1.000
_cell.length_b   1.000
_cell.length_c   1.000
_cell.angle_alpha   90.00
_cell.angle_beta   90.00
_cell.angle_gamma   90.00
#
_symmetry.space_group_name_H-M   'P 1'
#
loop_
_entity.id
_entity.type
_entity.pdbx_description
1 polymer ?
#
loop_
_entity_poly.entity_id
_entity_poly.type
_entity_poly.pdbx_seq_one_letter_code
_entity_poly.pdbx_strand_id
1 'polypeptide(L)'
;MGFLYIDGHVRAYHGKHTISQTFVARRHLAMPATTDYWINDRAGDPLLLITGELDASLTKAFPDLLREVRAAVGERQVTIVFDRGGWSPKLFRSMIRQGFDLLTCRKGKTRRIAERRFVHRRAKLDGHWVSYDLHDQPVRLLGGKLRLRQITRLCEDGDHQTQIITSRWDLRDIELAYRMFERWREENYFKYMPEEFLLDALVDYRIDPQDPTHTVPNPQRRALDKQIRTARADLADLERQYGAAAADNSEQHRPTMRGFKIAYGKLGQQLRTARERLRKLLDQRRQLPKRVEVRDLSEQTLVKLATERKHLTDLIKMLAYQAESDLMNFLRPHYPRAEQEGRTLLHELFATAGDIHVTEDELQITLAPLSSPHRTRAVQILCELLDQTATVFPGTRLRLRFAVRPPPLIGLAFPGTPAHRGAASAPSRPRNRTF
;
A
#
# COMPACT_ATOMS: atom_id res chain seq x y z
N MET A 1 22.50 10.58 -0.30
CA MET A 1 21.18 11.08 -0.75
C MET A 1 20.14 10.02 -0.50
N GLY A 2 19.06 10.35 0.21
CA GLY A 2 18.02 9.42 0.61
C GLY A 2 16.86 9.39 -0.38
N PHE A 3 16.23 8.21 -0.51
CA PHE A 3 14.92 8.05 -1.10
C PHE A 3 13.94 7.76 0.02
N LEU A 4 12.83 8.47 0.04
CA LEU A 4 11.71 8.23 0.95
C LEU A 4 10.47 7.95 0.13
N TYR A 5 9.82 6.85 0.44
CA TYR A 5 8.65 6.35 -0.26
C TYR A 5 7.41 6.72 0.54
N ILE A 6 6.43 7.34 -0.12
CA ILE A 6 5.18 7.74 0.51
C ILE A 6 4.03 6.99 -0.15
N ASP A 7 3.28 6.24 0.64
CA ASP A 7 2.07 5.57 0.20
C ASP A 7 0.93 5.73 1.22
N GLY A 8 -0.30 5.63 0.73
CA GLY A 8 -1.50 5.75 1.53
C GLY A 8 -2.14 4.39 1.81
N HIS A 9 -2.27 4.04 3.07
CA HIS A 9 -3.01 2.87 3.51
C HIS A 9 -4.43 3.27 3.93
N VAL A 10 -5.43 2.70 3.26
CA VAL A 10 -6.85 2.97 3.53
C VAL A 10 -7.43 1.82 4.33
N ARG A 11 -7.85 2.13 5.55
CA ARG A 11 -8.46 1.18 6.48
C ARG A 11 -9.97 1.37 6.53
N ALA A 12 -10.72 0.34 6.14
CA ALA A 12 -12.18 0.32 6.20
C ALA A 12 -12.68 0.35 7.64
N TYR A 13 -13.72 1.15 7.91
CA TYR A 13 -14.38 1.22 9.20
C TYR A 13 -15.74 0.55 9.15
N HIS A 14 -15.98 -0.37 10.07
CA HIS A 14 -17.22 -1.16 10.17
C HIS A 14 -18.01 -0.88 11.46
N GLY A 15 -17.62 0.17 12.19
CA GLY A 15 -18.29 0.57 13.43
C GLY A 15 -19.61 1.34 13.19
N LYS A 16 -20.26 1.72 14.30
CA LYS A 16 -21.59 2.35 14.29
C LYS A 16 -21.57 3.87 14.04
N HIS A 17 -20.40 4.51 14.18
CA HIS A 17 -20.30 5.97 14.07
C HIS A 17 -20.24 6.43 12.62
N THR A 18 -20.79 7.59 12.36
CA THR A 18 -20.68 8.23 11.04
C THR A 18 -19.34 8.94 10.92
N ILE A 19 -18.40 8.30 10.18
CA ILE A 19 -17.11 8.89 9.81
C ILE A 19 -17.06 9.19 8.31
N SER A 20 -16.03 9.91 7.87
CA SER A 20 -15.87 10.25 6.46
C SER A 20 -15.72 9.02 5.57
N GLN A 21 -16.19 9.13 4.33
CA GLN A 21 -16.07 8.10 3.33
C GLN A 21 -14.82 8.32 2.47
N THR A 22 -14.06 7.24 2.28
CA THR A 22 -12.90 7.20 1.38
C THR A 22 -13.06 6.05 0.40
N PHE A 23 -12.47 6.17 -0.79
CA PHE A 23 -12.47 5.09 -1.75
C PHE A 23 -11.53 3.96 -1.30
N VAL A 24 -12.10 2.81 -1.03
CA VAL A 24 -11.36 1.60 -0.64
C VAL A 24 -11.08 0.78 -1.91
N ALA A 25 -9.85 0.86 -2.41
CA ALA A 25 -9.46 0.27 -3.69
C ALA A 25 -9.72 -1.24 -3.76
N ARG A 26 -9.41 -1.99 -2.70
CA ARG A 26 -9.65 -3.44 -2.61
C ARG A 26 -11.13 -3.82 -2.77
N ARG A 27 -12.07 -2.91 -2.46
CA ARG A 27 -13.52 -3.13 -2.53
C ARG A 27 -14.19 -2.39 -3.68
N HIS A 28 -13.46 -1.59 -4.42
CA HIS A 28 -13.92 -0.75 -5.53
C HIS A 28 -15.12 0.15 -5.18
N LEU A 29 -15.24 0.57 -3.93
CA LEU A 29 -16.33 1.44 -3.48
C LEU A 29 -15.88 2.48 -2.44
N ALA A 30 -16.63 3.59 -2.33
CA ALA A 30 -16.47 4.55 -1.25
C ALA A 30 -17.28 4.09 -0.04
N MET A 31 -16.61 3.95 1.11
CA MET A 31 -17.20 3.54 2.38
C MET A 31 -16.53 4.28 3.55
N PRO A 32 -17.11 4.24 4.75
CA PRO A 32 -16.45 4.77 5.94
C PRO A 32 -15.05 4.18 6.08
N ALA A 33 -14.03 5.04 6.14
CA ALA A 33 -12.65 4.60 6.22
C ALA A 33 -11.74 5.72 6.73
N THR A 34 -10.58 5.35 7.27
CA THR A 34 -9.46 6.25 7.60
C THR A 34 -8.33 6.00 6.63
N THR A 35 -7.53 7.03 6.37
CA THR A 35 -6.34 6.93 5.53
C THR A 35 -5.11 7.32 6.34
N ASP A 36 -4.12 6.46 6.35
CA ASP A 36 -2.83 6.72 6.96
C ASP A 36 -1.78 6.80 5.86
N TYR A 37 -0.93 7.83 5.91
CA TYR A 37 0.19 7.99 5.00
C TYR A 37 1.46 7.52 5.70
N TRP A 38 2.09 6.54 5.11
CA TRP A 38 3.32 5.93 5.59
C TRP A 38 4.50 6.44 4.79
N ILE A 39 5.59 6.67 5.48
CA ILE A 39 6.86 7.07 4.89
C ILE A 39 7.88 6.03 5.24
N ASN A 40 8.35 5.34 4.21
CA ASN A 40 9.32 4.27 4.32
C ASN A 40 10.65 4.70 3.70
N ASP A 41 11.73 4.14 4.17
CA ASP A 41 13.04 4.35 3.58
C ASP A 41 13.27 3.47 2.33
N ARG A 42 14.48 3.50 1.81
CA ARG A 42 14.90 2.70 0.66
C ARG A 42 14.88 1.18 0.92
N ALA A 43 15.05 0.77 2.14
CA ALA A 43 15.00 -0.65 2.53
C ALA A 43 13.56 -1.17 2.68
N GLY A 44 12.59 -0.26 2.76
CA GLY A 44 11.19 -0.55 3.02
C GLY A 44 10.81 -0.43 4.49
N ASP A 45 11.74 0.05 5.33
CA ASP A 45 11.48 0.22 6.75
C ASP A 45 10.65 1.48 7.01
N PRO A 46 9.59 1.40 7.81
CA PRO A 46 8.72 2.54 8.11
C PRO A 46 9.44 3.54 9.03
N LEU A 47 9.40 4.82 8.68
CA LEU A 47 10.01 5.90 9.43
C LEU A 47 9.00 6.81 10.11
N LEU A 48 7.93 7.15 9.40
CA LEU A 48 6.90 8.08 9.84
C LEU A 48 5.52 7.60 9.41
N LEU A 49 4.53 7.98 10.21
CA LEU A 49 3.12 7.76 9.94
C LEU A 49 2.35 9.06 10.20
N ILE A 50 1.50 9.44 9.26
CA ILE A 50 0.57 10.56 9.43
C ILE A 50 -0.84 10.10 9.09
N THR A 51 -1.77 10.22 10.03
CA THR A 51 -3.18 9.97 9.76
C THR A 51 -3.76 11.13 8.99
N GLY A 52 -4.29 10.85 7.81
CA GLY A 52 -4.98 11.81 6.98
C GLY A 52 -6.31 12.22 7.60
N GLU A 53 -6.57 13.53 7.62
CA GLU A 53 -7.88 14.05 8.00
C GLU A 53 -8.95 13.76 6.94
N LEU A 54 -10.16 14.24 7.20
CA LEU A 54 -11.30 14.15 6.29
C LEU A 54 -10.94 14.54 4.85
N ASP A 55 -11.30 13.67 3.91
CA ASP A 55 -11.04 13.89 2.48
C ASP A 55 -9.55 14.14 2.16
N ALA A 56 -8.69 13.46 2.91
CA ALA A 56 -7.25 13.54 2.75
C ALA A 56 -6.82 12.78 1.48
N SER A 57 -6.81 13.49 0.35
CA SER A 57 -6.02 13.03 -0.80
C SER A 57 -4.53 13.26 -0.50
N LEU A 58 -3.67 12.42 -1.05
CA LEU A 58 -2.22 12.56 -0.88
C LEU A 58 -1.74 13.99 -1.20
N THR A 59 -2.28 14.64 -2.24
CA THR A 59 -1.95 16.02 -2.59
C THR A 59 -2.28 17.05 -1.49
N LYS A 60 -3.26 16.78 -0.63
CA LYS A 60 -3.60 17.63 0.50
C LYS A 60 -2.77 17.32 1.73
N ALA A 61 -2.42 16.06 1.95
CA ALA A 61 -1.57 15.63 3.05
C ALA A 61 -0.09 16.03 2.86
N PHE A 62 0.36 16.25 1.62
CA PHE A 62 1.76 16.55 1.32
C PHE A 62 2.37 17.72 2.09
N PRO A 63 1.72 18.88 2.29
CA PRO A 63 2.33 19.98 3.03
C PRO A 63 2.72 19.56 4.46
N ASP A 64 1.86 18.84 5.15
CA ASP A 64 2.12 18.34 6.50
C ASP A 64 3.17 17.23 6.48
N LEU A 65 3.06 16.27 5.57
CA LEU A 65 4.06 15.23 5.34
C LEU A 65 5.46 15.80 5.13
N LEU A 66 5.61 16.79 4.27
CA LEU A 66 6.91 17.39 3.99
C LEU A 66 7.47 18.16 5.18
N ARG A 67 6.61 18.77 6.01
CA ARG A 67 7.04 19.43 7.25
C ARG A 67 7.63 18.41 8.24
N GLU A 68 6.93 17.28 8.46
CA GLU A 68 7.40 16.23 9.36
C GLU A 68 8.67 15.54 8.81
N VAL A 69 8.71 15.28 7.49
CA VAL A 69 9.92 14.76 6.85
C VAL A 69 11.09 15.72 7.05
N ARG A 70 10.89 17.05 6.85
CA ARG A 70 11.95 18.05 7.05
C ARG A 70 12.42 18.08 8.50
N ALA A 71 11.52 17.98 9.47
CA ALA A 71 11.87 17.89 10.88
C ALA A 71 12.75 16.66 11.19
N ALA A 72 12.45 15.52 10.56
CA ALA A 72 13.19 14.28 10.78
C ALA A 72 14.55 14.24 10.05
N VAL A 73 14.62 14.76 8.80
CA VAL A 73 15.84 14.65 7.97
C VAL A 73 16.75 15.87 8.03
N GLY A 74 16.30 16.98 8.62
CA GLY A 74 17.03 18.25 8.63
C GLY A 74 17.24 18.78 7.21
N GLU A 75 18.41 19.39 6.95
CA GLU A 75 18.76 19.97 5.64
C GLU A 75 19.22 18.94 4.59
N ARG A 76 19.13 17.64 4.88
CA ARG A 76 19.56 16.61 3.95
C ARG A 76 18.68 16.64 2.69
N GLN A 77 19.32 16.51 1.54
CA GLN A 77 18.61 16.35 0.27
C GLN A 77 17.99 14.95 0.17
N VAL A 78 16.69 14.89 0.02
CA VAL A 78 15.92 13.66 -0.13
C VAL A 78 15.03 13.71 -1.36
N THR A 79 14.86 12.55 -1.99
CA THR A 79 13.93 12.36 -3.10
C THR A 79 12.68 11.67 -2.57
N ILE A 80 11.54 12.31 -2.71
CA ILE A 80 10.24 11.76 -2.32
C ILE A 80 9.66 10.97 -3.49
N VAL A 81 9.42 9.68 -3.26
CA VAL A 81 8.84 8.76 -4.24
C VAL A 81 7.38 8.51 -3.86
N PHE A 82 6.46 8.69 -4.79
CA PHE A 82 5.02 8.53 -4.52
C PHE A 82 4.24 8.17 -5.78
N ASP A 83 3.02 7.70 -5.57
CA ASP A 83 2.13 7.26 -6.64
C ASP A 83 1.42 8.41 -7.38
N ARG A 84 0.54 8.05 -8.35
CA ARG A 84 -0.27 9.01 -9.12
C ARG A 84 -1.27 9.80 -8.27
N GLY A 85 -1.56 9.36 -7.04
CA GLY A 85 -2.43 10.07 -6.10
C GLY A 85 -1.87 11.44 -5.71
N GLY A 86 -0.54 11.56 -5.65
CA GLY A 86 0.17 12.81 -5.40
C GLY A 86 0.35 13.72 -6.61
N TRP A 87 -0.23 13.42 -7.78
CA TRP A 87 -0.01 14.18 -8.99
C TRP A 87 -0.57 15.60 -8.92
N SER A 88 0.32 16.57 -8.76
CA SER A 88 0.01 18.00 -8.83
C SER A 88 1.25 18.80 -9.23
N PRO A 89 1.33 19.34 -10.47
CA PRO A 89 2.46 20.15 -10.89
C PRO A 89 2.72 21.38 -10.01
N LYS A 90 1.67 21.95 -9.38
CA LYS A 90 1.83 23.03 -8.40
C LYS A 90 2.55 22.54 -7.14
N LEU A 91 2.18 21.36 -6.66
CA LEU A 91 2.85 20.70 -5.54
C LEU A 91 4.32 20.40 -5.87
N PHE A 92 4.62 19.87 -7.05
CA PHE A 92 6.01 19.59 -7.48
C PHE A 92 6.89 20.83 -7.43
N ARG A 93 6.38 21.95 -7.91
CA ARG A 93 7.08 23.23 -7.81
C ARG A 93 7.31 23.67 -6.36
N SER A 94 6.34 23.42 -5.48
CA SER A 94 6.46 23.70 -4.04
C SER A 94 7.52 22.82 -3.37
N MET A 95 7.53 21.52 -3.66
CA MET A 95 8.50 20.56 -3.14
C MET A 95 9.93 20.97 -3.50
N ILE A 96 10.17 21.25 -4.78
CA ILE A 96 11.49 21.67 -5.28
C ILE A 96 11.96 22.96 -4.59
N ARG A 97 11.05 23.92 -4.38
CA ARG A 97 11.39 25.17 -3.66
C ARG A 97 11.76 24.94 -2.19
N GLN A 98 11.22 23.88 -1.58
CA GLN A 98 11.53 23.47 -0.22
C GLN A 98 12.76 22.55 -0.14
N GLY A 99 13.50 22.37 -1.25
CA GLY A 99 14.69 21.54 -1.28
C GLY A 99 14.45 20.04 -1.31
N PHE A 100 13.24 19.60 -1.71
CA PHE A 100 12.92 18.20 -1.95
C PHE A 100 13.00 17.86 -3.42
N ASP A 101 13.56 16.71 -3.74
CA ASP A 101 13.40 16.10 -5.05
C ASP A 101 12.16 15.22 -5.09
N LEU A 102 11.67 14.95 -6.29
CA LEU A 102 10.50 14.11 -6.49
C LEU A 102 10.72 13.03 -7.55
N LEU A 103 10.02 11.92 -7.37
CA LEU A 103 9.91 10.84 -8.34
C LEU A 103 8.48 10.26 -8.29
N THR A 104 7.76 10.29 -9.40
CA THR A 104 6.37 9.83 -9.46
C THR A 104 5.97 9.37 -10.85
N CYS A 105 4.90 8.56 -10.95
CA CYS A 105 4.30 8.21 -12.23
C CYS A 105 3.52 9.38 -12.83
N ARG A 106 3.65 9.58 -14.14
CA ARG A 106 2.91 10.61 -14.87
C ARG A 106 1.42 10.27 -14.93
N LYS A 107 0.58 11.27 -14.70
CA LYS A 107 -0.88 11.17 -14.83
C LYS A 107 -1.35 11.81 -16.14
N GLY A 108 -2.35 11.18 -16.75
CA GLY A 108 -3.00 11.68 -17.96
C GLY A 108 -2.49 11.02 -19.25
N LYS A 109 -3.16 11.32 -20.37
CA LYS A 109 -2.79 10.80 -21.68
C LYS A 109 -1.50 11.47 -22.16
N THR A 110 -0.59 10.68 -22.67
CA THR A 110 0.66 11.14 -23.27
C THR A 110 0.78 10.59 -24.68
N ARG A 111 1.56 11.29 -25.52
CA ARG A 111 1.89 10.77 -26.84
C ARG A 111 2.78 9.54 -26.70
N ARG A 112 2.45 8.45 -27.40
CA ARG A 112 3.28 7.25 -27.47
C ARG A 112 4.64 7.60 -28.11
N ILE A 113 5.69 7.08 -27.52
CA ILE A 113 7.06 7.21 -28.03
C ILE A 113 7.32 6.04 -28.98
N ALA A 114 7.94 6.32 -30.12
CA ALA A 114 8.27 5.27 -31.09
C ALA A 114 9.32 4.32 -30.48
N GLU A 115 9.15 3.03 -30.67
CA GLU A 115 9.96 1.95 -30.07
C GLU A 115 11.46 2.12 -30.36
N ARG A 116 11.83 2.53 -31.56
CA ARG A 116 13.23 2.83 -31.97
C ARG A 116 13.94 3.89 -31.12
N ARG A 117 13.22 4.63 -30.27
CA ARG A 117 13.78 5.64 -29.37
C ARG A 117 14.15 5.10 -28.00
N PHE A 118 13.74 3.89 -27.70
CA PHE A 118 14.09 3.24 -26.45
C PHE A 118 15.49 2.67 -26.54
N VAL A 119 16.24 2.78 -25.44
CA VAL A 119 17.58 2.24 -25.30
C VAL A 119 17.54 1.21 -24.20
N HIS A 120 18.03 0.01 -24.50
CA HIS A 120 18.19 -1.04 -23.52
C HIS A 120 19.24 -0.64 -22.48
N ARG A 121 18.87 -0.65 -21.22
CA ARG A 121 19.73 -0.33 -20.08
C ARG A 121 19.83 -1.53 -19.15
N ARG A 122 21.03 -1.82 -18.69
CA ARG A 122 21.29 -2.87 -17.71
C ARG A 122 22.26 -2.36 -16.65
N ALA A 123 21.96 -2.64 -15.36
CA ALA A 123 22.83 -2.27 -14.24
C ALA A 123 22.62 -3.24 -13.06
N LYS A 124 23.63 -3.31 -12.20
CA LYS A 124 23.51 -3.97 -10.89
C LYS A 124 23.14 -2.88 -9.86
N LEU A 125 21.96 -3.00 -9.25
CA LEU A 125 21.44 -2.06 -8.26
C LEU A 125 20.99 -2.87 -7.04
N ASP A 126 21.36 -2.41 -5.84
CA ASP A 126 21.06 -3.09 -4.57
C ASP A 126 21.35 -4.61 -4.60
N GLY A 127 22.44 -5.01 -5.28
CA GLY A 127 22.82 -6.42 -5.39
C GLY A 127 22.18 -7.21 -6.53
N HIS A 128 21.14 -6.68 -7.18
CA HIS A 128 20.37 -7.35 -8.25
C HIS A 128 20.67 -6.78 -9.63
N TRP A 129 20.67 -7.64 -10.65
CA TRP A 129 20.71 -7.20 -12.03
C TRP A 129 19.33 -6.78 -12.48
N VAL A 130 19.21 -5.55 -12.98
CA VAL A 130 17.98 -5.01 -13.56
C VAL A 130 18.21 -4.58 -14.99
N SER A 131 17.19 -4.72 -15.84
CA SER A 131 17.23 -4.27 -17.23
C SER A 131 15.88 -3.66 -17.63
N TYR A 132 15.95 -2.56 -18.36
CA TYR A 132 14.77 -1.84 -18.85
C TYR A 132 15.06 -1.23 -20.21
N ASP A 133 14.04 -1.17 -21.06
CA ASP A 133 14.05 -0.35 -22.28
C ASP A 133 13.50 1.04 -21.92
N LEU A 134 14.40 2.04 -21.94
CA LEU A 134 14.11 3.38 -21.44
C LEU A 134 14.26 4.44 -22.53
N HIS A 135 13.41 5.46 -22.45
CA HIS A 135 13.56 6.71 -23.17
C HIS A 135 13.53 7.89 -22.21
N ASP A 136 14.55 8.71 -22.26
CA ASP A 136 14.76 9.85 -21.38
C ASP A 136 14.61 11.17 -22.16
N GLN A 137 13.78 12.08 -21.63
CA GLN A 137 13.54 13.38 -22.26
C GLN A 137 13.14 14.46 -21.24
N PRO A 138 13.45 15.72 -21.50
CA PRO A 138 12.89 16.80 -20.71
C PRO A 138 11.38 16.96 -20.96
N VAL A 139 10.65 17.36 -19.92
CA VAL A 139 9.24 17.71 -20.00
C VAL A 139 9.00 19.06 -19.33
N ARG A 140 8.08 19.84 -19.90
CA ARG A 140 7.66 21.11 -19.32
C ARG A 140 6.20 21.03 -18.87
N LEU A 141 5.96 21.45 -17.64
CA LEU A 141 4.63 21.52 -17.02
C LEU A 141 4.29 22.98 -16.66
N LEU A 142 3.07 23.25 -16.23
CA LEU A 142 2.60 24.59 -15.83
C LEU A 142 2.81 25.66 -16.92
N GLY A 143 2.47 25.34 -18.16
CA GLY A 143 2.69 26.28 -19.27
C GLY A 143 4.17 26.63 -19.51
N GLY A 144 5.07 25.66 -19.29
CA GLY A 144 6.51 25.85 -19.48
C GLY A 144 7.29 26.29 -18.24
N LYS A 145 6.59 26.67 -17.14
CA LYS A 145 7.20 27.24 -15.91
C LYS A 145 7.88 26.21 -15.00
N LEU A 146 7.68 24.92 -15.25
CA LEU A 146 8.31 23.83 -14.49
C LEU A 146 8.93 22.84 -15.47
N ARG A 147 10.28 22.79 -15.49
CA ARG A 147 11.04 21.81 -16.27
C ARG A 147 11.38 20.62 -15.38
N LEU A 148 11.01 19.42 -15.84
CA LEU A 148 11.30 18.15 -15.20
C LEU A 148 11.86 17.17 -16.22
N ARG A 149 12.34 16.03 -15.72
CA ARG A 149 12.83 14.91 -16.53
C ARG A 149 11.75 13.84 -16.57
N GLN A 150 11.48 13.31 -17.75
CA GLN A 150 10.57 12.19 -17.95
C GLN A 150 11.35 10.99 -18.45
N ILE A 151 11.26 9.89 -17.73
CA ILE A 151 11.80 8.60 -18.17
C ILE A 151 10.59 7.72 -18.50
N THR A 152 10.60 7.13 -19.69
CA THR A 152 9.54 6.23 -20.15
C THR A 152 10.10 4.83 -20.27
N ARG A 153 9.46 3.87 -19.63
CA ARG A 153 9.76 2.43 -19.78
C ARG A 153 8.82 1.84 -20.82
N LEU A 154 9.36 1.09 -21.76
CA LEU A 154 8.60 0.18 -22.62
C LEU A 154 8.45 -1.15 -21.86
N CYS A 155 7.22 -1.63 -21.70
CA CYS A 155 6.96 -2.93 -21.09
C CYS A 155 7.27 -4.05 -22.08
N GLU A 156 7.49 -5.26 -21.58
CA GLU A 156 7.89 -6.44 -22.38
C GLU A 156 6.83 -6.84 -23.42
N ASP A 157 5.56 -6.51 -23.19
CA ASP A 157 4.46 -6.70 -24.14
C ASP A 157 4.53 -5.80 -25.38
N GLY A 158 5.47 -4.84 -25.41
CA GLY A 158 5.63 -3.85 -26.48
C GLY A 158 4.50 -2.81 -26.56
N ASP A 159 3.37 -3.06 -25.92
CA ASP A 159 2.16 -2.25 -26.04
C ASP A 159 2.04 -1.17 -24.96
N HIS A 160 2.62 -1.40 -23.80
CA HIS A 160 2.49 -0.50 -22.66
C HIS A 160 3.73 0.36 -22.46
N GLN A 161 3.51 1.67 -22.25
CA GLN A 161 4.56 2.61 -21.91
C GLN A 161 4.24 3.26 -20.58
N THR A 162 5.13 3.09 -19.59
CA THR A 162 5.00 3.72 -18.28
C THR A 162 5.92 4.93 -18.18
N GLN A 163 5.35 6.11 -17.95
CA GLN A 163 6.11 7.34 -17.80
C GLN A 163 6.28 7.70 -16.33
N ILE A 164 7.50 7.98 -15.94
CA ILE A 164 7.86 8.54 -14.63
C ILE A 164 8.40 9.94 -14.79
N ILE A 165 8.17 10.78 -13.80
CA ILE A 165 8.58 12.19 -13.77
C ILE A 165 9.46 12.40 -12.53
N THR A 166 10.55 13.13 -12.71
CA THR A 166 11.49 13.45 -11.62
C THR A 166 12.10 14.84 -11.77
N SER A 167 12.52 15.41 -10.64
CA SER A 167 13.38 16.60 -10.61
C SER A 167 14.87 16.26 -10.67
N ARG A 168 15.25 14.97 -10.51
CA ARG A 168 16.64 14.50 -10.48
C ARG A 168 17.23 14.41 -11.89
N TRP A 169 18.27 15.20 -12.14
CA TRP A 169 19.03 15.20 -13.38
C TRP A 169 20.39 14.55 -13.26
N ASP A 170 20.85 14.36 -12.04
CA ASP A 170 22.15 13.85 -11.65
C ASP A 170 22.22 12.31 -11.60
N LEU A 171 21.08 11.62 -11.45
CA LEU A 171 21.03 10.17 -11.41
C LEU A 171 20.80 9.56 -12.79
N ARG A 172 21.28 8.32 -12.97
CA ARG A 172 21.04 7.56 -14.20
C ARG A 172 19.55 7.23 -14.37
N ASP A 173 19.10 7.18 -15.63
CA ASP A 173 17.72 6.81 -16.00
C ASP A 173 17.30 5.45 -15.43
N ILE A 174 18.18 4.47 -15.53
CA ILE A 174 17.93 3.11 -15.00
C ILE A 174 17.80 3.09 -13.47
N GLU A 175 18.55 3.91 -12.76
CA GLU A 175 18.42 4.00 -11.30
C GLU A 175 17.07 4.60 -10.89
N LEU A 176 16.66 5.68 -11.54
CA LEU A 176 15.37 6.33 -11.29
C LEU A 176 14.19 5.40 -11.65
N ALA A 177 14.30 4.67 -12.76
CA ALA A 177 13.33 3.65 -13.14
C ALA A 177 13.24 2.54 -12.08
N TYR A 178 14.38 2.02 -11.65
CA TYR A 178 14.46 1.01 -10.60
C TYR A 178 13.81 1.51 -9.31
N ARG A 179 14.16 2.70 -8.81
CA ARG A 179 13.57 3.26 -7.59
C ARG A 179 12.04 3.43 -7.69
N MET A 180 11.52 3.78 -8.83
CA MET A 180 10.07 3.90 -9.01
C MET A 180 9.36 2.54 -9.08
N PHE A 181 10.00 1.54 -9.71
CA PHE A 181 9.39 0.21 -9.85
C PHE A 181 9.61 -0.67 -8.62
N GLU A 182 10.63 -0.42 -7.81
CA GLU A 182 10.84 -1.07 -6.49
C GLU A 182 9.83 -0.64 -5.42
N ARG A 183 8.93 0.26 -5.73
CA ARG A 183 7.82 0.63 -4.85
C ARG A 183 6.94 -0.57 -4.43
N TRP A 184 7.05 -1.72 -5.11
CA TRP A 184 6.43 -2.98 -4.69
C TRP A 184 6.86 -3.44 -3.28
N ARG A 185 7.99 -2.97 -2.75
CA ARG A 185 8.42 -3.23 -1.37
C ARG A 185 7.43 -2.64 -0.37
N GLU A 186 6.89 -1.45 -0.63
CA GLU A 186 5.81 -0.86 0.17
C GLU A 186 4.52 -1.68 0.07
N GLU A 187 4.19 -2.18 -1.12
CA GLU A 187 3.03 -3.06 -1.29
C GLU A 187 3.19 -4.35 -0.48
N ASN A 188 4.40 -4.91 -0.40
CA ASN A 188 4.69 -6.06 0.44
C ASN A 188 4.62 -5.71 1.93
N TYR A 189 5.09 -4.53 2.34
CA TYR A 189 4.90 -4.01 3.69
C TYR A 189 3.41 -3.97 4.07
N PHE A 190 2.56 -3.41 3.21
CA PHE A 190 1.10 -3.36 3.45
C PHE A 190 0.36 -4.70 3.28
N LYS A 191 1.01 -5.74 2.81
CA LYS A 191 0.50 -7.11 2.89
C LYS A 191 0.92 -7.77 4.20
N TYR A 192 2.18 -7.62 4.55
CA TYR A 192 2.79 -8.23 5.73
C TYR A 192 2.22 -7.66 7.05
N MET A 193 2.15 -6.34 7.19
CA MET A 193 1.75 -5.69 8.43
C MET A 193 0.31 -5.99 8.88
N PRO A 194 -0.71 -6.07 8.01
CA PRO A 194 -2.04 -6.52 8.40
C PRO A 194 -2.09 -7.99 8.83
N GLU A 195 -1.32 -8.87 8.19
CA GLU A 195 -1.29 -10.31 8.48
C GLU A 195 -0.60 -10.59 9.82
N GLU A 196 0.59 -10.05 10.02
CA GLU A 196 1.44 -10.39 11.17
C GLU A 196 1.24 -9.47 12.38
N PHE A 197 0.98 -8.20 12.13
CA PHE A 197 0.84 -7.19 13.19
C PHE A 197 -0.58 -6.63 13.34
N LEU A 198 -1.57 -7.17 12.63
CA LEU A 198 -2.95 -6.70 12.68
C LEU A 198 -3.07 -5.19 12.45
N LEU A 199 -2.38 -4.64 11.43
CA LEU A 199 -2.35 -3.22 11.15
C LEU A 199 -3.75 -2.63 10.92
N ASP A 200 -4.65 -3.40 10.34
CA ASP A 200 -6.02 -3.01 10.05
C ASP A 200 -6.97 -3.07 11.26
N ALA A 201 -6.52 -3.66 12.38
CA ALA A 201 -7.35 -3.79 13.57
C ALA A 201 -7.68 -2.41 14.18
N LEU A 202 -8.90 -2.26 14.64
CA LEU A 202 -9.33 -1.08 15.36
C LEU A 202 -8.77 -1.12 16.80
N VAL A 203 -7.93 -0.14 17.12
CA VAL A 203 -7.23 -0.07 18.40
C VAL A 203 -8.08 0.60 19.49
N ASP A 204 -8.90 1.57 19.10
CA ASP A 204 -9.76 2.32 20.02
C ASP A 204 -11.11 2.60 19.35
N TYR A 205 -12.18 2.60 20.17
CA TYR A 205 -13.54 2.91 19.75
C TYR A 205 -13.92 4.36 20.10
N ARG A 206 -13.04 5.10 20.78
CA ARG A 206 -13.27 6.49 21.13
C ARG A 206 -13.36 7.36 19.89
N ILE A 207 -14.23 8.35 19.98
CA ILE A 207 -14.46 9.32 18.94
C ILE A 207 -14.17 10.71 19.46
N ASP A 208 -13.65 11.55 18.60
CA ASP A 208 -13.47 12.97 18.81
C ASP A 208 -14.45 13.74 17.93
N PRO A 209 -14.93 14.91 18.36
CA PRO A 209 -15.70 15.79 17.49
C PRO A 209 -14.84 16.21 16.30
N GLN A 210 -15.48 16.26 15.12
CA GLN A 210 -14.83 16.79 13.94
C GLN A 210 -14.83 18.32 14.02
N ASP A 211 -13.76 18.95 13.52
CA ASP A 211 -13.73 20.42 13.38
C ASP A 211 -14.92 20.90 12.53
N PRO A 212 -15.82 21.74 13.09
CA PRO A 212 -17.02 22.20 12.40
C PRO A 212 -16.71 23.06 11.16
N THR A 213 -15.54 23.70 11.11
CA THR A 213 -15.11 24.55 10.00
C THR A 213 -14.44 23.76 8.88
N HIS A 214 -14.12 22.49 9.13
CA HIS A 214 -13.51 21.64 8.12
C HIS A 214 -14.47 21.43 6.93
N THR A 215 -13.97 21.56 5.71
CA THR A 215 -14.79 21.40 4.51
C THR A 215 -14.71 19.99 3.96
N VAL A 216 -15.86 19.44 3.58
CA VAL A 216 -15.98 18.10 2.96
C VAL A 216 -16.68 18.20 1.60
N PRO A 217 -16.51 17.22 0.72
CA PRO A 217 -17.27 17.17 -0.52
C PRO A 217 -18.78 17.13 -0.22
N ASN A 218 -19.54 18.01 -0.89
CA ASN A 218 -20.97 18.14 -0.67
C ASN A 218 -21.71 16.82 -1.00
N PRO A 219 -22.38 16.18 -0.01
CA PRO A 219 -23.09 14.92 -0.22
C PRO A 219 -24.23 15.03 -1.23
N GLN A 220 -24.98 16.13 -1.22
CA GLN A 220 -26.08 16.39 -2.15
C GLN A 220 -25.55 16.46 -3.59
N ARG A 221 -24.41 17.13 -3.78
CA ARG A 221 -23.75 17.18 -5.09
C ARG A 221 -23.25 15.81 -5.55
N ARG A 222 -22.72 14.99 -4.64
CA ARG A 222 -22.33 13.59 -4.94
C ARG A 222 -23.53 12.74 -5.36
N ALA A 223 -24.66 12.88 -4.68
CA ALA A 223 -25.90 12.20 -5.06
C ALA A 223 -26.36 12.59 -6.47
N LEU A 224 -26.33 13.90 -6.80
CA LEU A 224 -26.60 14.38 -8.16
C LEU A 224 -25.58 13.86 -9.19
N ASP A 225 -24.30 13.82 -8.86
CA ASP A 225 -23.27 13.26 -9.77
C ASP A 225 -23.53 11.76 -10.08
N LYS A 226 -24.07 11.00 -9.12
CA LYS A 226 -24.51 9.61 -9.36
C LYS A 226 -25.71 9.58 -10.31
N GLN A 227 -26.72 10.40 -10.07
CA GLN A 227 -27.92 10.49 -10.92
C GLN A 227 -27.55 10.94 -12.35
N ILE A 228 -26.66 11.92 -12.50
CA ILE A 228 -26.16 12.39 -13.79
C ILE A 228 -25.43 11.26 -14.54
N ARG A 229 -24.66 10.42 -13.84
CA ARG A 229 -23.96 9.27 -14.44
C ARG A 229 -24.95 8.26 -15.00
N THR A 230 -25.99 7.92 -14.22
CA THR A 230 -27.06 7.02 -14.66
C THR A 230 -27.82 7.65 -15.85
N ALA A 231 -28.26 8.90 -15.75
CA ALA A 231 -28.97 9.57 -16.83
C ALA A 231 -28.14 9.70 -18.12
N ARG A 232 -26.84 9.82 -18.04
CA ARG A 232 -25.94 9.79 -19.22
C ARG A 232 -25.86 8.40 -19.85
N ALA A 233 -25.81 7.34 -19.03
CA ALA A 233 -25.82 5.96 -19.52
C ALA A 233 -27.13 5.66 -20.23
N ASP A 234 -28.28 6.01 -19.62
CA ASP A 234 -29.61 5.85 -20.18
C ASP A 234 -29.74 6.62 -21.52
N LEU A 235 -29.24 7.87 -21.56
CA LEU A 235 -29.27 8.69 -22.77
C LEU A 235 -28.42 8.07 -23.89
N ALA A 236 -27.21 7.62 -23.57
CA ALA A 236 -26.33 6.97 -24.55
C ALA A 236 -26.93 5.68 -25.13
N ASP A 237 -27.68 4.94 -24.31
CA ASP A 237 -28.40 3.76 -24.76
C ASP A 237 -29.55 4.10 -25.72
N LEU A 238 -30.37 5.09 -25.36
CA LEU A 238 -31.43 5.61 -26.22
C LEU A 238 -30.89 6.21 -27.53
N GLU A 239 -29.73 6.89 -27.50
CA GLU A 239 -29.08 7.41 -28.71
C GLU A 239 -28.61 6.30 -29.63
N ARG A 240 -28.09 5.19 -29.09
CA ARG A 240 -27.75 3.99 -29.90
C ARG A 240 -28.96 3.35 -30.53
N GLN A 241 -30.04 3.17 -29.76
CA GLN A 241 -31.31 2.61 -30.28
C GLN A 241 -31.91 3.51 -31.36
N TYR A 242 -31.89 4.84 -31.14
CA TYR A 242 -32.37 5.79 -32.12
C TYR A 242 -31.54 5.78 -33.40
N GLY A 243 -30.19 5.71 -33.26
CA GLY A 243 -29.26 5.61 -34.40
C GLY A 243 -29.48 4.34 -35.22
N ALA A 244 -29.66 3.17 -34.55
CA ALA A 244 -29.97 1.92 -35.21
C ALA A 244 -31.30 2.00 -35.97
N ALA A 245 -32.36 2.49 -35.31
CA ALA A 245 -33.66 2.65 -35.96
C ALA A 245 -33.63 3.63 -37.16
N ALA A 246 -32.78 4.65 -37.10
CA ALA A 246 -32.59 5.58 -38.21
C ALA A 246 -31.77 4.96 -39.37
N ALA A 247 -30.75 4.16 -39.04
CA ALA A 247 -29.93 3.45 -40.02
C ALA A 247 -30.73 2.34 -40.78
N ASP A 248 -31.61 1.63 -40.08
CA ASP A 248 -32.49 0.62 -40.66
C ASP A 248 -33.61 1.20 -41.51
N ASN A 249 -33.72 2.53 -41.60
CA ASN A 249 -34.72 3.14 -42.46
C ASN A 249 -34.25 3.17 -43.91
N SER A 250 -34.80 2.28 -44.71
CA SER A 250 -34.47 2.10 -46.14
C SER A 250 -34.94 3.27 -47.06
N GLU A 251 -35.68 4.23 -46.51
CA GLU A 251 -36.30 5.35 -47.26
C GLU A 251 -35.53 6.67 -47.07
N GLN A 252 -34.19 6.63 -47.27
CA GLN A 252 -33.28 7.77 -46.99
C GLN A 252 -33.57 9.03 -47.83
N HIS A 253 -34.28 8.95 -48.94
CA HIS A 253 -34.43 10.07 -49.90
C HIS A 253 -35.81 10.70 -49.96
N ARG A 254 -36.79 10.26 -49.17
CA ARG A 254 -38.12 10.87 -49.09
C ARG A 254 -38.58 11.07 -47.64
N PRO A 255 -39.17 12.22 -47.32
CA PRO A 255 -39.80 12.41 -46.01
C PRO A 255 -41.05 11.51 -45.90
N THR A 256 -40.86 10.31 -45.38
CA THR A 256 -41.90 9.31 -45.25
C THR A 256 -42.49 9.31 -43.85
N MET A 257 -43.65 8.70 -43.71
CA MET A 257 -44.30 8.49 -42.40
C MET A 257 -43.43 7.67 -41.47
N ARG A 258 -42.54 6.81 -41.99
CA ARG A 258 -41.58 6.03 -41.19
C ARG A 258 -40.48 6.92 -40.57
N GLY A 259 -39.89 7.81 -41.34
CA GLY A 259 -38.91 8.82 -40.85
C GLY A 259 -39.53 9.73 -39.82
N PHE A 260 -40.78 10.18 -40.02
CA PHE A 260 -41.55 10.94 -39.05
C PHE A 260 -41.79 10.13 -37.75
N LYS A 261 -42.18 8.86 -37.83
CA LYS A 261 -42.38 7.98 -36.67
C LYS A 261 -41.08 7.72 -35.89
N ILE A 262 -39.94 7.60 -36.57
CA ILE A 262 -38.65 7.49 -35.91
C ILE A 262 -38.36 8.76 -35.15
N ALA A 263 -38.45 9.94 -35.75
CA ALA A 263 -38.13 11.22 -35.14
C ALA A 263 -39.09 11.64 -34.01
N TYR A 264 -40.39 11.40 -34.19
CA TYR A 264 -41.47 11.90 -33.34
C TYR A 264 -42.23 10.81 -32.57
N GLY A 265 -41.96 9.58 -32.83
CA GLY A 265 -42.56 8.44 -32.15
C GLY A 265 -42.03 8.25 -30.71
N LYS A 266 -42.42 7.14 -30.10
CA LYS A 266 -42.12 6.82 -28.70
C LYS A 266 -40.63 6.96 -28.38
N LEU A 267 -39.75 6.45 -29.24
CA LEU A 267 -38.29 6.51 -29.02
C LEU A 267 -37.76 7.94 -29.09
N GLY A 268 -38.17 8.75 -30.04
CA GLY A 268 -37.82 10.17 -30.12
C GLY A 268 -38.33 10.99 -28.95
N GLN A 269 -39.53 10.66 -28.43
CA GLN A 269 -40.05 11.29 -27.20
C GLN A 269 -39.19 10.89 -25.98
N GLN A 270 -38.85 9.62 -25.80
CA GLN A 270 -37.98 9.14 -24.71
C GLN A 270 -36.63 9.84 -24.75
N LEU A 271 -36.04 9.99 -25.92
CA LEU A 271 -34.76 10.68 -26.11
C LEU A 271 -34.85 12.16 -25.65
N ARG A 272 -35.90 12.88 -26.04
CA ARG A 272 -36.13 14.27 -25.60
C ARG A 272 -36.28 14.36 -24.10
N THR A 273 -37.10 13.50 -23.50
CA THR A 273 -37.34 13.45 -22.04
C THR A 273 -36.03 13.14 -21.29
N ALA A 274 -35.23 12.21 -21.77
CA ALA A 274 -33.93 11.87 -21.17
C ALA A 274 -32.94 13.04 -21.23
N ARG A 275 -32.91 13.78 -22.37
CA ARG A 275 -32.08 14.99 -22.50
C ARG A 275 -32.53 16.11 -21.58
N GLU A 276 -33.81 16.33 -21.43
CA GLU A 276 -34.33 17.33 -20.47
C GLU A 276 -34.02 16.95 -19.02
N ARG A 277 -34.22 15.68 -18.66
CA ARG A 277 -33.83 15.18 -17.33
C ARG A 277 -32.37 15.43 -17.04
N LEU A 278 -31.49 15.08 -17.97
CA LEU A 278 -30.05 15.32 -17.83
C LEU A 278 -29.73 16.81 -17.66
N ARG A 279 -30.36 17.66 -18.46
CA ARG A 279 -30.20 19.12 -18.38
C ARG A 279 -30.61 19.65 -16.99
N LYS A 280 -31.77 19.25 -16.48
CA LYS A 280 -32.24 19.65 -15.14
C LYS A 280 -31.25 19.22 -14.06
N LEU A 281 -30.77 17.99 -14.09
CA LEU A 281 -29.76 17.50 -13.13
C LEU A 281 -28.45 18.27 -13.20
N LEU A 282 -28.00 18.65 -14.39
CA LEU A 282 -26.79 19.46 -14.58
C LEU A 282 -26.97 20.88 -14.04
N ASP A 283 -28.12 21.48 -14.20
CA ASP A 283 -28.42 22.82 -13.68
C ASP A 283 -28.52 22.80 -12.16
N GLN A 284 -29.20 21.82 -11.56
CA GLN A 284 -29.21 21.61 -10.11
C GLN A 284 -27.80 21.46 -9.54
N ARG A 285 -26.96 20.65 -10.23
CA ARG A 285 -25.57 20.45 -9.82
C ARG A 285 -24.73 21.75 -9.86
N ARG A 286 -25.00 22.66 -10.81
CA ARG A 286 -24.30 23.96 -10.90
C ARG A 286 -24.61 24.86 -9.71
N GLN A 287 -25.80 24.79 -9.16
CA GLN A 287 -26.26 25.61 -8.03
C GLN A 287 -25.65 25.14 -6.69
N LEU A 288 -25.20 23.87 -6.58
CA LEU A 288 -24.64 23.34 -5.36
C LEU A 288 -23.14 23.62 -5.27
N PRO A 289 -22.63 24.09 -4.11
CA PRO A 289 -21.19 24.22 -3.88
C PRO A 289 -20.52 22.85 -3.96
N LYS A 290 -19.27 22.84 -4.38
CA LYS A 290 -18.49 21.59 -4.48
C LYS A 290 -18.17 21.01 -3.11
N ARG A 291 -17.97 21.87 -2.12
CA ARG A 291 -17.64 21.53 -0.73
C ARG A 291 -18.55 22.32 0.20
N VAL A 292 -18.81 21.76 1.36
CA VAL A 292 -19.58 22.36 2.45
C VAL A 292 -18.79 22.18 3.76
N GLU A 293 -19.01 23.04 4.72
CA GLU A 293 -18.43 22.88 6.05
C GLU A 293 -19.14 21.74 6.80
N VAL A 294 -18.45 21.11 7.75
CA VAL A 294 -18.99 20.00 8.54
C VAL A 294 -20.24 20.46 9.30
N ARG A 295 -20.24 21.70 9.83
CA ARG A 295 -21.40 22.29 10.52
C ARG A 295 -22.65 22.43 9.65
N ASP A 296 -22.49 22.50 8.33
CA ASP A 296 -23.62 22.64 7.38
C ASP A 296 -24.20 21.28 6.96
N LEU A 297 -23.64 20.17 7.46
CA LEU A 297 -24.15 18.82 7.25
C LEU A 297 -25.29 18.59 8.25
N SER A 298 -26.51 18.58 7.77
CA SER A 298 -27.70 18.31 8.61
C SER A 298 -27.70 16.89 9.19
N GLU A 299 -28.08 16.75 10.46
CA GLU A 299 -28.60 15.58 11.19
C GLU A 299 -27.62 14.45 11.61
N GLN A 300 -26.50 14.22 10.98
CA GLN A 300 -25.53 13.23 11.49
C GLN A 300 -24.23 13.92 11.86
N THR A 301 -23.97 14.02 13.16
CA THR A 301 -22.70 14.54 13.66
C THR A 301 -21.57 13.69 13.09
N LEU A 302 -20.83 14.24 12.14
CA LEU A 302 -19.63 13.61 11.61
C LEU A 302 -18.55 13.63 12.70
N VAL A 303 -18.01 12.47 13.03
CA VAL A 303 -16.97 12.30 14.04
C VAL A 303 -15.71 11.76 13.40
N LYS A 304 -14.58 11.89 14.09
CA LYS A 304 -13.33 11.22 13.77
C LYS A 304 -13.01 10.19 14.86
N LEU A 305 -12.30 9.14 14.50
CA LEU A 305 -11.77 8.19 15.48
C LEU A 305 -10.63 8.86 16.23
N ALA A 306 -10.53 8.62 17.53
CA ALA A 306 -9.38 9.06 18.33
C ALA A 306 -8.13 8.38 17.83
N THR A 307 -7.06 9.15 17.60
CA THR A 307 -5.83 8.66 16.94
C THR A 307 -4.69 8.38 17.87
N GLU A 308 -4.73 8.88 19.12
CA GLU A 308 -3.61 8.80 20.06
C GLU A 308 -3.14 7.37 20.33
N ARG A 309 -4.05 6.49 20.79
CA ARG A 309 -3.72 5.08 21.04
C ARG A 309 -3.32 4.35 19.76
N LYS A 310 -3.97 4.70 18.65
CA LYS A 310 -3.61 4.14 17.35
C LYS A 310 -2.17 4.49 16.98
N HIS A 311 -1.79 5.75 17.09
CA HIS A 311 -0.43 6.19 16.75
C HIS A 311 0.61 5.49 17.66
N LEU A 312 0.35 5.37 18.97
CA LEU A 312 1.22 4.62 19.87
C LEU A 312 1.34 3.14 19.46
N THR A 313 0.21 2.50 19.16
CA THR A 313 0.20 1.09 18.73
C THR A 313 0.92 0.91 17.40
N ASP A 314 0.69 1.78 16.42
CA ASP A 314 1.35 1.72 15.13
C ASP A 314 2.86 1.98 15.27
N LEU A 315 3.28 2.89 16.16
CA LEU A 315 4.70 3.11 16.49
C LEU A 315 5.35 1.83 17.02
N ILE A 316 4.70 1.14 17.96
CA ILE A 316 5.21 -0.14 18.48
C ILE A 316 5.33 -1.17 17.36
N LYS A 317 4.34 -1.25 16.46
CA LYS A 317 4.38 -2.15 15.29
C LYS A 317 5.51 -1.77 14.32
N MET A 318 5.75 -0.47 14.11
CA MET A 318 6.88 0.00 13.30
C MET A 318 8.21 -0.43 13.89
N LEU A 319 8.40 -0.25 15.22
CA LEU A 319 9.61 -0.67 15.92
C LEU A 319 9.81 -2.20 15.84
N ALA A 320 8.74 -2.98 16.01
CA ALA A 320 8.81 -4.42 15.87
C ALA A 320 9.22 -4.84 14.46
N TYR A 321 8.64 -4.23 13.42
CA TYR A 321 9.02 -4.48 12.04
C TYR A 321 10.48 -4.10 11.75
N GLN A 322 10.97 -2.96 12.28
CA GLN A 322 12.37 -2.54 12.14
C GLN A 322 13.30 -3.52 12.87
N ALA A 323 12.93 -3.99 14.05
CA ALA A 323 13.72 -5.01 14.77
C ALA A 323 13.81 -6.32 13.97
N GLU A 324 12.73 -6.77 13.35
CA GLU A 324 12.78 -7.90 12.41
C GLU A 324 13.70 -7.63 11.21
N SER A 325 13.67 -6.41 10.65
CA SER A 325 14.55 -6.04 9.55
C SER A 325 16.01 -6.05 9.96
N ASP A 326 16.34 -5.63 11.18
CA ASP A 326 17.70 -5.70 11.74
C ASP A 326 18.15 -7.15 11.92
N LEU A 327 17.29 -8.02 12.46
CA LEU A 327 17.57 -9.46 12.57
C LEU A 327 17.77 -10.09 11.18
N MET A 328 16.99 -9.68 10.19
CA MET A 328 17.17 -10.10 8.81
C MET A 328 18.54 -9.67 8.24
N ASN A 329 19.00 -8.47 8.58
CA ASN A 329 20.32 -7.98 8.15
C ASN A 329 21.45 -8.84 8.73
N PHE A 330 21.36 -9.27 10.00
CA PHE A 330 22.29 -10.23 10.60
C PHE A 330 22.21 -11.61 9.92
N LEU A 331 21.00 -12.04 9.56
CA LEU A 331 20.77 -13.38 9.00
C LEU A 331 21.23 -13.51 7.55
N ARG A 332 21.10 -12.46 6.72
CA ARG A 332 21.38 -12.47 5.27
C ARG A 332 22.72 -13.07 4.86
N PRO A 333 23.85 -12.74 5.49
CA PRO A 333 25.16 -13.32 5.12
C PRO A 333 25.27 -14.81 5.40
N HIS A 334 24.43 -15.35 6.29
CA HIS A 334 24.57 -16.69 6.86
C HIS A 334 23.45 -17.66 6.48
N TYR A 335 22.40 -17.14 5.82
CA TYR A 335 21.25 -17.94 5.39
C TYR A 335 20.96 -17.70 3.90
N PRO A 336 21.31 -18.65 3.00
CA PRO A 336 21.21 -18.44 1.55
C PRO A 336 19.79 -18.11 1.05
N ARG A 337 18.76 -18.53 1.79
CA ARG A 337 17.34 -18.27 1.47
C ARG A 337 16.75 -17.11 2.27
N ALA A 338 17.60 -16.24 2.84
CA ALA A 338 17.12 -15.15 3.69
C ALA A 338 16.07 -14.26 2.99
N GLU A 339 16.26 -13.95 1.71
CA GLU A 339 15.33 -13.09 0.97
C GLU A 339 13.94 -13.72 0.77
N GLN A 340 13.83 -15.05 0.65
CA GLN A 340 12.56 -15.74 0.43
C GLN A 340 11.91 -16.24 1.74
N GLU A 341 12.72 -16.74 2.67
CA GLU A 341 12.25 -17.47 3.84
C GLU A 341 12.66 -16.83 5.17
N GLY A 342 13.47 -15.77 5.16
CA GLY A 342 14.06 -15.25 6.39
C GLY A 342 13.06 -14.75 7.41
N ARG A 343 12.02 -14.03 6.99
CA ARG A 343 10.95 -13.60 7.93
C ARG A 343 10.16 -14.80 8.48
N THR A 344 9.87 -15.80 7.65
CA THR A 344 9.24 -17.05 8.11
C THR A 344 10.12 -17.78 9.14
N LEU A 345 11.45 -17.76 8.94
CA LEU A 345 12.39 -18.30 9.91
C LEU A 345 12.37 -17.53 11.24
N LEU A 346 12.31 -16.18 11.19
CA LEU A 346 12.18 -15.36 12.40
C LEU A 346 10.86 -15.63 13.13
N HIS A 347 9.75 -15.77 12.41
CA HIS A 347 8.46 -16.13 13.01
C HIS A 347 8.49 -17.52 13.71
N GLU A 348 9.11 -18.51 13.06
CA GLU A 348 9.33 -19.83 13.69
C GLU A 348 10.20 -19.68 14.95
N LEU A 349 11.23 -18.86 14.90
CA LEU A 349 12.10 -18.55 16.02
C LEU A 349 11.33 -17.91 17.19
N PHE A 350 10.52 -16.87 16.93
CA PHE A 350 9.75 -16.18 17.97
C PHE A 350 8.66 -17.06 18.59
N ALA A 351 8.15 -18.06 17.85
CA ALA A 351 7.19 -19.03 18.34
C ALA A 351 7.84 -20.24 19.03
N THR A 352 9.17 -20.36 18.97
CA THR A 352 9.90 -21.50 19.52
C THR A 352 9.96 -21.42 21.04
N ALA A 353 9.75 -22.56 21.69
CA ALA A 353 9.91 -22.70 23.13
C ALA A 353 11.37 -22.44 23.54
N GLY A 354 11.59 -21.88 24.73
CA GLY A 354 12.89 -21.65 25.28
C GLY A 354 12.88 -21.62 26.80
N ASP A 355 14.06 -21.75 27.38
CA ASP A 355 14.29 -21.64 28.81
C ASP A 355 14.98 -20.29 29.10
N ILE A 356 14.56 -19.65 30.19
CA ILE A 356 15.19 -18.43 30.68
C ILE A 356 15.91 -18.74 31.99
N HIS A 357 17.21 -18.44 32.00
CA HIS A 357 18.05 -18.57 33.20
C HIS A 357 18.62 -17.20 33.57
N VAL A 358 18.45 -16.79 34.81
CA VAL A 358 18.90 -15.48 35.32
C VAL A 358 19.97 -15.72 36.37
N THR A 359 21.12 -15.08 36.20
CA THR A 359 22.20 -14.98 37.17
C THR A 359 22.31 -13.53 37.71
N GLU A 360 23.32 -13.23 38.47
CA GLU A 360 23.56 -11.86 38.98
C GLU A 360 23.86 -10.88 37.86
N ASP A 361 24.57 -11.31 36.80
CA ASP A 361 25.06 -10.46 35.72
C ASP A 361 24.48 -10.75 34.33
N GLU A 362 23.83 -11.92 34.15
CA GLU A 362 23.38 -12.36 32.84
C GLU A 362 21.95 -12.88 32.88
N LEU A 363 21.20 -12.61 31.77
CA LEU A 363 19.95 -13.22 31.43
C LEU A 363 20.17 -14.07 30.19
N GLN A 364 20.19 -15.39 30.35
CA GLN A 364 20.39 -16.36 29.27
C GLN A 364 19.05 -16.88 28.76
N ILE A 365 18.86 -16.81 27.45
CA ILE A 365 17.69 -17.36 26.73
C ILE A 365 18.20 -18.53 25.88
N THR A 366 17.76 -19.75 26.20
CA THR A 366 18.12 -20.97 25.49
C THR A 366 16.93 -21.48 24.69
N LEU A 367 16.97 -21.36 23.37
CA LEU A 367 15.91 -21.72 22.47
C LEU A 367 15.92 -23.21 22.15
N ALA A 368 14.77 -23.83 21.93
CA ALA A 368 14.69 -25.17 21.38
C ALA A 368 15.18 -25.19 19.92
N PRO A 369 15.71 -26.31 19.41
CA PRO A 369 16.08 -26.41 18.00
C PRO A 369 14.84 -26.30 17.11
N LEU A 370 15.01 -25.69 15.92
CA LEU A 370 13.95 -25.54 14.94
C LEU A 370 13.69 -26.83 14.16
N SER A 371 12.66 -26.78 13.29
CA SER A 371 12.16 -27.91 12.49
C SER A 371 13.20 -28.56 11.58
N SER A 372 14.28 -27.87 11.21
CA SER A 372 15.34 -28.41 10.39
C SER A 372 16.75 -28.04 10.89
N PRO A 373 17.74 -28.93 10.70
CA PRO A 373 19.14 -28.65 11.10
C PRO A 373 19.69 -27.39 10.46
N HIS A 374 19.33 -27.11 9.20
CA HIS A 374 19.77 -25.93 8.48
C HIS A 374 19.22 -24.62 9.09
N ARG A 375 17.95 -24.61 9.46
CA ARG A 375 17.33 -23.47 10.16
C ARG A 375 17.90 -23.30 11.56
N THR A 376 18.05 -24.39 12.30
CA THR A 376 18.71 -24.40 13.62
C THR A 376 20.11 -23.78 13.55
N ARG A 377 20.91 -24.16 12.55
CA ARG A 377 22.24 -23.59 12.34
C ARG A 377 22.22 -22.09 12.07
N ALA A 378 21.28 -21.63 11.24
CA ALA A 378 21.12 -20.21 10.97
C ALA A 378 20.78 -19.42 12.25
N VAL A 379 19.90 -19.96 13.10
CA VAL A 379 19.54 -19.35 14.40
C VAL A 379 20.71 -19.41 15.38
N GLN A 380 21.52 -20.45 15.41
CA GLN A 380 22.74 -20.50 16.23
C GLN A 380 23.68 -19.34 15.87
N ILE A 381 23.93 -19.12 14.59
CA ILE A 381 24.76 -18.00 14.12
C ILE A 381 24.14 -16.66 14.51
N LEU A 382 22.81 -16.52 14.39
CA LEU A 382 22.11 -15.32 14.80
C LEU A 382 22.30 -15.05 16.33
N CYS A 383 22.19 -16.09 17.16
CA CYS A 383 22.44 -15.99 18.60
C CYS A 383 23.87 -15.53 18.90
N GLU A 384 24.86 -16.11 18.20
CA GLU A 384 26.29 -15.72 18.34
C GLU A 384 26.50 -14.24 17.96
N LEU A 385 25.84 -13.76 16.88
CA LEU A 385 25.93 -12.35 16.46
C LEU A 385 25.24 -11.40 17.44
N LEU A 386 24.09 -11.80 17.99
CA LEU A 386 23.41 -11.03 19.04
C LEU A 386 24.23 -10.94 20.31
N ASP A 387 24.91 -12.01 20.71
CA ASP A 387 25.79 -12.01 21.86
C ASP A 387 26.97 -11.04 21.71
N GLN A 388 27.47 -10.84 20.46
CA GLN A 388 28.54 -9.88 20.16
C GLN A 388 28.09 -8.43 20.36
N THR A 389 26.79 -8.14 20.27
CA THR A 389 26.26 -6.78 20.52
C THR A 389 26.38 -6.34 21.97
N ALA A 390 26.64 -7.27 22.87
CA ALA A 390 26.76 -7.04 24.32
C ALA A 390 25.55 -6.30 24.93
N THR A 391 24.36 -6.56 24.38
CA THR A 391 23.10 -5.89 24.79
C THR A 391 22.76 -6.24 26.24
N VAL A 392 22.27 -5.24 26.98
CA VAL A 392 21.79 -5.36 28.36
C VAL A 392 20.27 -5.32 28.39
N PHE A 393 19.65 -6.16 29.22
CA PHE A 393 18.19 -6.16 29.36
C PHE A 393 17.71 -4.81 29.93
N PRO A 394 16.75 -4.15 29.28
CA PRO A 394 16.32 -2.79 29.65
C PRO A 394 15.94 -2.64 31.13
N GLY A 395 16.41 -1.58 31.76
CA GLY A 395 16.15 -1.29 33.17
C GLY A 395 16.95 -2.15 34.18
N THR A 396 17.88 -2.96 33.72
CA THR A 396 18.73 -3.83 34.55
C THR A 396 20.21 -3.70 34.18
N ARG A 397 21.06 -4.48 34.85
CA ARG A 397 22.49 -4.65 34.50
C ARG A 397 22.73 -6.02 33.81
N LEU A 398 21.71 -6.82 33.65
CA LEU A 398 21.81 -8.17 33.14
C LEU A 398 22.18 -8.16 31.62
N ARG A 399 23.32 -8.76 31.30
CA ARG A 399 23.73 -8.95 29.91
C ARG A 399 22.87 -10.06 29.26
N LEU A 400 22.31 -9.78 28.09
CA LEU A 400 21.56 -10.77 27.34
C LEU A 400 22.50 -11.78 26.69
N ARG A 401 22.16 -13.05 26.81
CA ARG A 401 22.82 -14.18 26.16
C ARG A 401 21.80 -15.05 25.46
N PHE A 402 22.13 -15.42 24.25
CA PHE A 402 21.26 -16.25 23.42
C PHE A 402 21.96 -17.55 23.04
N ALA A 403 21.27 -18.69 23.16
CA ALA A 403 21.78 -19.97 22.78
C ALA A 403 20.66 -20.85 22.18
N VAL A 404 21.04 -21.84 21.39
CA VAL A 404 20.13 -22.87 20.94
C VAL A 404 20.52 -24.19 21.62
N ARG A 405 19.53 -24.87 22.19
CA ARG A 405 19.76 -26.17 22.84
C ARG A 405 20.33 -27.15 21.82
N PRO A 406 21.40 -27.89 22.13
CA PRO A 406 21.89 -28.93 21.23
C PRO A 406 20.78 -29.97 21.00
N PRO A 407 20.67 -30.51 19.79
CA PRO A 407 19.70 -31.57 19.53
C PRO A 407 19.96 -32.73 20.52
N PRO A 408 18.90 -33.39 21.01
CA PRO A 408 19.07 -34.53 21.88
C PRO A 408 19.99 -35.54 21.18
N LEU A 409 21.04 -35.98 21.87
CA LEU A 409 21.84 -37.08 21.41
C LEU A 409 20.89 -38.28 21.25
N ILE A 410 20.52 -38.59 20.01
CA ILE A 410 19.85 -39.83 19.70
C ILE A 410 20.88 -40.89 20.06
N GLY A 411 20.70 -41.51 21.25
CA GLY A 411 21.57 -42.57 21.69
C GLY A 411 21.62 -43.63 20.60
N LEU A 412 22.79 -43.85 20.05
CA LEU A 412 23.10 -45.06 19.32
C LEU A 412 22.91 -46.20 20.33
N ALA A 413 21.73 -46.77 20.33
CA ALA A 413 21.49 -48.02 21.01
C ALA A 413 22.37 -49.08 20.28
N PHE A 414 23.49 -49.42 20.88
CA PHE A 414 24.29 -50.58 20.43
C PHE A 414 23.39 -51.81 20.54
N PRO A 415 23.18 -52.59 19.48
CA PRO A 415 22.48 -53.84 19.57
C PRO A 415 23.46 -54.90 20.14
N GLY A 416 23.20 -55.31 21.39
CA GLY A 416 24.01 -56.39 21.93
C GLY A 416 23.77 -56.67 23.43
N THR A 417 22.66 -57.28 23.78
CA THR A 417 22.60 -58.29 24.82
C THR A 417 21.32 -59.13 24.65
N PRO A 418 21.34 -60.44 24.61
CA PRO A 418 20.18 -61.29 24.34
C PRO A 418 19.29 -61.36 25.57
N ALA A 419 18.01 -61.07 25.36
CA ALA A 419 16.95 -61.21 26.38
C ALA A 419 16.62 -62.67 26.63
N HIS A 420 16.62 -63.06 27.91
CA HIS A 420 15.99 -64.25 28.42
C HIS A 420 14.48 -64.24 28.17
N ARG A 421 13.99 -65.36 27.63
CA ARG A 421 12.54 -65.63 27.46
C ARG A 421 11.84 -65.76 28.80
N GLY A 422 10.74 -65.04 28.94
CA GLY A 422 9.70 -65.32 29.96
C GLY A 422 8.37 -65.06 29.31
N ALA A 423 7.60 -66.17 29.18
CA ALA A 423 6.24 -66.15 28.64
C ALA A 423 5.25 -65.62 29.67
N ALA A 424 4.21 -64.88 29.25
CA ALA A 424 2.83 -65.14 29.60
C ALA A 424 1.86 -64.03 29.17
N SER A 425 0.87 -64.44 28.41
CA SER A 425 -0.57 -64.08 28.39
C SER A 425 -1.02 -62.64 28.07
N ALA A 426 -1.71 -62.59 26.95
CA ALA A 426 -2.72 -61.58 26.64
C ALA A 426 -3.96 -61.65 27.57
N PRO A 427 -4.76 -60.58 27.72
CA PRO A 427 -6.02 -60.58 26.99
C PRO A 427 -6.52 -59.23 26.41
N SER A 428 -7.18 -59.41 25.27
CA SER A 428 -8.41 -58.80 24.75
C SER A 428 -8.68 -57.28 24.81
N ARG A 429 -8.96 -56.78 23.61
CA ARG A 429 -9.67 -55.52 23.26
C ARG A 429 -11.11 -55.46 23.89
N PRO A 430 -11.65 -54.24 23.96
CA PRO A 430 -12.81 -54.00 23.08
C PRO A 430 -12.77 -52.69 22.27
N ARG A 431 -13.43 -52.79 21.11
CA ARG A 431 -13.87 -51.71 20.24
C ARG A 431 -15.02 -50.92 20.87
N ASN A 432 -15.08 -49.64 20.61
CA ASN A 432 -16.33 -48.87 20.26
C ASN A 432 -15.88 -47.50 19.83
N ARG A 433 -16.13 -47.08 18.64
CA ARG A 433 -17.26 -46.52 17.85
C ARG A 433 -17.86 -45.23 18.46
N THR A 434 -17.77 -44.19 17.60
CA THR A 434 -18.72 -43.10 17.31
C THR A 434 -18.97 -42.03 18.39
N PHE A 435 -18.62 -40.81 18.16
CA PHE A 435 -19.39 -39.76 17.41
C PHE A 435 -18.43 -38.74 16.85
#